data_71e89f6eaa7befc122b629f62cc700a8
#
_entry.id   71e89f6eaa7befc122b629f62cc700a8
#
_cell.length_a   1.000
_cell.length_b   1.000
_cell.length_c   1.000
_cell.angle_alpha   90.00
_cell.angle_beta   90.00
_cell.angle_gamma   90.00
#
_symmetry.space_group_name_H-M   'P 1'
#
loop_
_entity.id
_entity.type
_entity.pdbx_description
1 polymer ?
#
loop_
_entity_poly.entity_id
_entity_poly.type
_entity_poly.pdbx_seq_one_letter_code
_entity_poly.pdbx_strand_id
1 'polypeptide(L)'
;MAEAGDDFEAALFNLLHGFYKQAIAALRSAIEVMTLGCTCEIATDTPTWTVWESGGEIRFKELCDKTQRLPVVRAYEDEARRRTGTSVFAGDNGSGRNAWARNLYRRVSGYSHTRGTTTNSYLWQSNGPVYSVAGFQYSYHAFLETYALLLLLAKLGCSRLTRPRTASFIDQRFLAAPFRTLSAHYTAALFGANGDPEAADVRPAQP
;
A
#
# COMPACT_ATOMS: atom_id res chain seq x y z
N MET A 1 -0.64 -7.60 11.19
CA MET A 1 -1.76 -7.03 10.37
C MET A 1 -2.74 -6.20 11.20
N ALA A 2 -3.00 -6.53 12.46
CA ALA A 2 -3.85 -5.71 13.34
C ALA A 2 -3.33 -4.26 13.45
N GLU A 3 -2.05 -4.09 13.78
CA GLU A 3 -1.42 -2.77 13.91
C GLU A 3 -1.57 -1.89 12.64
N ALA A 4 -1.45 -2.47 11.45
CA ALA A 4 -1.70 -1.72 10.21
C ALA A 4 -3.17 -1.26 10.08
N GLY A 5 -4.11 -2.04 10.63
CA GLY A 5 -5.53 -1.67 10.75
C GLY A 5 -5.72 -0.48 11.69
N ASP A 6 -5.12 -0.55 12.86
CA ASP A 6 -5.19 0.51 13.87
C ASP A 6 -4.61 1.84 13.33
N ASP A 7 -3.45 1.78 12.66
CA ASP A 7 -2.86 2.94 11.98
C ASP A 7 -3.78 3.52 10.90
N PHE A 8 -4.45 2.63 10.15
CA PHE A 8 -5.34 3.06 9.09
C PHE A 8 -6.63 3.71 9.65
N GLU A 9 -7.17 3.20 10.75
CA GLU A 9 -8.29 3.82 11.48
C GLU A 9 -7.88 5.17 12.08
N ALA A 10 -6.68 5.25 12.66
CA ALA A 10 -6.12 6.50 13.16
C ALA A 10 -5.95 7.53 12.04
N ALA A 11 -5.55 7.10 10.84
CA ALA A 11 -5.46 7.98 9.68
C ALA A 11 -6.82 8.55 9.30
N LEU A 12 -7.87 7.73 9.26
CA LEU A 12 -9.24 8.18 8.98
C LEU A 12 -9.72 9.18 10.02
N PHE A 13 -9.53 8.88 11.31
CA PHE A 13 -9.90 9.78 12.39
C PHE A 13 -9.22 11.14 12.24
N ASN A 14 -7.90 11.16 12.08
CA ASN A 14 -7.12 12.38 11.92
C ASN A 14 -7.53 13.17 10.67
N LEU A 15 -7.80 12.50 9.56
CA LEU A 15 -8.27 13.12 8.32
C LEU A 15 -9.59 13.84 8.51
N LEU A 16 -10.57 13.20 9.17
CA LEU A 16 -11.90 13.76 9.39
C LEU A 16 -11.88 14.95 10.37
N HIS A 17 -10.88 14.99 11.25
CA HIS A 17 -10.72 16.08 12.23
C HIS A 17 -9.74 17.16 11.79
N GLY A 18 -9.26 17.13 10.53
CA GLY A 18 -8.38 18.18 10.00
C GLY A 18 -6.91 18.07 10.41
N PHE A 19 -6.49 16.93 10.99
CA PHE A 19 -5.11 16.63 11.33
C PHE A 19 -4.39 15.93 10.17
N TYR A 20 -4.30 16.59 9.01
CA TYR A 20 -3.85 15.96 7.76
C TYR A 20 -2.45 15.41 7.82
N LYS A 21 -1.51 16.10 8.47
CA LYS A 21 -0.14 15.61 8.62
C LYS A 21 -0.08 14.31 9.43
N GLN A 22 -0.83 14.24 10.51
CA GLN A 22 -0.94 13.05 11.35
C GLN A 22 -1.61 11.90 10.60
N ALA A 23 -2.67 12.22 9.83
CA ALA A 23 -3.31 11.24 8.95
C ALA A 23 -2.31 10.63 7.97
N ILE A 24 -1.51 11.46 7.28
CA ILE A 24 -0.52 10.98 6.32
C ILE A 24 0.61 10.19 7.00
N ALA A 25 1.03 10.57 8.21
CA ALA A 25 2.02 9.82 8.97
C ALA A 25 1.51 8.42 9.36
N ALA A 26 0.25 8.32 9.78
CA ALA A 26 -0.38 7.04 10.08
C ALA A 26 -0.54 6.16 8.82
N LEU A 27 -0.90 6.74 7.66
CA LEU A 27 -0.93 6.00 6.39
C LEU A 27 0.45 5.45 6.01
N ARG A 28 1.52 6.22 6.26
CA ARG A 28 2.88 5.73 6.04
C ARG A 28 3.18 4.51 6.90
N SER A 29 2.88 4.56 8.20
CA SER A 29 3.08 3.43 9.14
C SER A 29 2.28 2.20 8.68
N ALA A 30 0.99 2.37 8.35
CA ALA A 30 0.16 1.29 7.85
C ALA A 30 0.75 0.59 6.61
N ILE A 31 1.32 1.35 5.66
CA ILE A 31 1.98 0.78 4.46
C ILE A 31 3.23 -0.01 4.86
N GLU A 32 4.06 0.50 5.76
CA GLU A 32 5.29 -0.17 6.23
C GLU A 32 4.95 -1.50 6.91
N VAL A 33 4.08 -1.46 7.92
CA VAL A 33 3.70 -2.63 8.72
C VAL A 33 3.00 -3.69 7.87
N MET A 34 2.09 -3.28 6.98
CA MET A 34 1.39 -4.22 6.12
C MET A 34 2.30 -4.88 5.10
N THR A 35 3.23 -4.12 4.51
CA THR A 35 4.21 -4.67 3.56
C THR A 35 5.14 -5.64 4.27
N LEU A 36 5.59 -5.32 5.48
CA LEU A 36 6.41 -6.20 6.31
C LEU A 36 5.66 -7.50 6.63
N GLY A 37 4.45 -7.39 7.17
CA GLY A 37 3.64 -8.55 7.53
C GLY A 37 3.37 -9.47 6.34
N CYS A 38 3.00 -8.89 5.17
CA CYS A 38 2.81 -9.63 3.94
C CYS A 38 4.09 -10.35 3.48
N THR A 39 5.24 -9.65 3.53
CA THR A 39 6.53 -10.22 3.12
C THR A 39 6.94 -11.38 4.02
N CYS A 40 6.86 -11.19 5.33
CA CYS A 40 7.23 -12.22 6.32
C CYS A 40 6.30 -13.43 6.24
N GLU A 41 5.00 -13.22 6.05
CA GLU A 41 4.02 -14.32 5.91
C GLU A 41 4.29 -15.17 4.67
N ILE A 42 4.50 -14.54 3.51
CA ILE A 42 4.76 -15.28 2.27
C ILE A 42 6.12 -15.96 2.28
N ALA A 43 7.15 -15.29 2.80
CA ALA A 43 8.52 -15.80 2.83
C ALA A 43 8.78 -16.76 3.99
N THR A 44 7.90 -16.82 4.99
CA THR A 44 8.17 -17.43 6.29
C THR A 44 9.48 -16.86 6.90
N ASP A 45 9.68 -15.54 6.72
CA ASP A 45 10.93 -14.84 7.08
C ASP A 45 10.91 -14.41 8.56
N THR A 46 11.07 -15.36 9.43
CA THR A 46 11.18 -15.13 10.89
C THR A 46 12.31 -14.16 11.26
N PRO A 47 13.53 -14.22 10.67
CA PRO A 47 14.59 -13.28 10.99
C PRO A 47 14.21 -11.81 10.75
N THR A 48 13.58 -11.49 9.62
CA THR A 48 13.13 -10.11 9.33
C THR A 48 12.07 -9.66 10.34
N TRP A 49 11.14 -10.54 10.68
CA TRP A 49 10.13 -10.27 11.71
C TRP A 49 10.77 -10.00 13.07
N THR A 50 11.71 -10.84 13.51
CA THR A 50 12.41 -10.68 14.79
C THR A 50 13.20 -9.37 14.88
N VAL A 51 13.85 -8.95 13.79
CA VAL A 51 14.54 -7.65 13.73
C VAL A 51 13.56 -6.51 13.98
N TRP A 52 12.41 -6.52 13.31
CA TRP A 52 11.40 -5.50 13.49
C TRP A 52 10.80 -5.51 14.91
N GLU A 53 10.43 -6.68 15.42
CA GLU A 53 9.85 -6.87 16.75
C GLU A 53 10.79 -6.41 17.88
N SER A 54 12.11 -6.55 17.66
CA SER A 54 13.13 -6.05 18.59
C SER A 54 13.43 -4.54 18.44
N GLY A 55 12.67 -3.82 17.59
CA GLY A 55 12.85 -2.39 17.35
C GLY A 55 13.94 -2.05 16.33
N GLY A 56 14.41 -3.05 15.56
CA GLY A 56 15.37 -2.82 14.48
C GLY A 56 14.74 -2.10 13.29
N GLU A 57 15.50 -1.22 12.65
CA GLU A 57 15.04 -0.48 11.47
C GLU A 57 15.12 -1.37 10.22
N ILE A 58 14.00 -1.44 9.50
CA ILE A 58 13.92 -2.07 8.17
C ILE A 58 13.55 -0.99 7.16
N ARG A 59 14.44 -0.75 6.20
CA ARG A 59 14.18 0.25 5.16
C ARG A 59 13.08 -0.23 4.22
N PHE A 60 12.08 0.59 3.99
CA PHE A 60 10.96 0.25 3.10
C PHE A 60 11.39 -0.16 1.69
N LYS A 61 12.47 0.45 1.16
CA LYS A 61 13.05 0.03 -0.13
C LYS A 61 13.52 -1.42 -0.09
N GLU A 62 14.24 -1.82 0.95
CA GLU A 62 14.74 -3.19 1.10
C GLU A 62 13.60 -4.19 1.24
N LEU A 63 12.55 -3.77 1.95
CA LEU A 63 11.32 -4.57 2.09
C LEU A 63 10.64 -4.78 0.75
N CYS A 64 10.47 -3.73 -0.06
CA CYS A 64 9.96 -3.86 -1.43
C CYS A 64 10.84 -4.76 -2.31
N ASP A 65 12.17 -4.65 -2.17
CA ASP A 65 13.12 -5.48 -2.92
C ASP A 65 13.02 -6.96 -2.51
N LYS A 66 12.77 -7.26 -1.24
CA LYS A 66 12.48 -8.61 -0.77
C LYS A 66 11.15 -9.12 -1.31
N THR A 67 10.08 -8.35 -1.12
CA THR A 67 8.72 -8.72 -1.54
C THR A 67 8.64 -9.07 -3.02
N GLN A 68 9.22 -8.24 -3.89
CA GLN A 68 9.19 -8.48 -5.34
C GLN A 68 9.92 -9.75 -5.79
N ARG A 69 10.87 -10.27 -4.97
CA ARG A 69 11.63 -11.49 -5.30
C ARG A 69 10.88 -12.76 -4.92
N LEU A 70 9.84 -12.66 -4.11
CA LEU A 70 9.04 -13.82 -3.73
C LEU A 70 8.37 -14.43 -4.96
N PRO A 71 8.47 -15.75 -5.18
CA PRO A 71 8.00 -16.38 -6.43
C PRO A 71 6.55 -16.05 -6.77
N VAL A 72 5.66 -16.12 -5.78
CA VAL A 72 4.24 -15.80 -5.96
C VAL A 72 4.03 -14.33 -6.33
N VAL A 73 4.74 -13.40 -5.68
CA VAL A 73 4.64 -11.97 -5.97
C VAL A 73 5.21 -11.68 -7.35
N ARG A 74 6.37 -12.26 -7.68
CA ARG A 74 7.02 -12.06 -8.97
C ARG A 74 6.13 -12.47 -10.14
N ALA A 75 5.42 -13.58 -10.03
CA ALA A 75 4.50 -14.02 -11.07
C ALA A 75 3.41 -12.97 -11.36
N TYR A 76 2.82 -12.37 -10.31
CA TYR A 76 1.85 -11.29 -10.46
C TYR A 76 2.48 -10.00 -10.98
N GLU A 77 3.67 -9.64 -10.51
CA GLU A 77 4.39 -8.44 -10.93
C GLU A 77 4.76 -8.48 -12.42
N ASP A 78 5.26 -9.62 -12.90
CA ASP A 78 5.63 -9.80 -14.30
C ASP A 78 4.42 -9.70 -15.23
N GLU A 79 3.29 -10.31 -14.83
CA GLU A 79 2.04 -10.22 -15.58
C GLU A 79 1.46 -8.79 -15.55
N ALA A 80 1.45 -8.16 -14.38
CA ALA A 80 0.97 -6.79 -14.23
C ALA A 80 1.78 -5.82 -15.09
N ARG A 81 3.12 -5.94 -15.06
CA ARG A 81 4.01 -5.10 -15.86
C ARG A 81 3.77 -5.29 -17.36
N ARG A 82 3.60 -6.53 -17.81
CA ARG A 82 3.32 -6.82 -19.22
C ARG A 82 2.02 -6.20 -19.70
N ARG A 83 0.97 -6.19 -18.85
CA ARG A 83 -0.36 -5.66 -19.20
C ARG A 83 -0.51 -4.16 -19.01
N THR A 84 0.13 -3.60 -18.01
CA THR A 84 -0.15 -2.22 -17.56
C THR A 84 1.05 -1.28 -17.69
N GLY A 85 2.24 -1.81 -17.96
CA GLY A 85 3.50 -1.04 -17.95
C GLY A 85 3.97 -0.62 -16.55
N THR A 86 3.23 -1.02 -15.50
CA THR A 86 3.51 -0.65 -14.09
C THR A 86 3.53 -1.89 -13.21
N SER A 87 4.02 -1.73 -11.97
CA SER A 87 4.09 -2.81 -10.98
C SER A 87 3.80 -2.27 -9.58
N VAL A 88 3.55 -3.16 -8.62
CA VAL A 88 3.34 -2.73 -7.21
C VAL A 88 4.67 -2.41 -6.54
N PHE A 89 5.65 -3.30 -6.61
CA PHE A 89 6.92 -3.17 -5.88
C PHE A 89 8.12 -2.88 -6.79
N ALA A 90 8.17 -3.49 -7.97
CA ALA A 90 9.29 -3.40 -8.88
C ALA A 90 9.23 -2.10 -9.69
N GLY A 91 10.31 -1.34 -9.68
CA GLY A 91 10.45 -0.19 -10.57
C GLY A 91 11.29 -0.52 -11.79
N ASP A 92 11.17 0.30 -12.85
CA ASP A 92 12.01 0.19 -14.01
C ASP A 92 13.48 0.37 -13.63
N ASN A 93 14.35 -0.56 -14.06
CA ASN A 93 15.79 -0.54 -13.86
C ASN A 93 16.25 -0.24 -12.41
N GLY A 94 15.49 -0.71 -11.42
CA GLY A 94 15.79 -0.51 -10.01
C GLY A 94 15.50 0.91 -9.49
N SER A 95 15.01 1.83 -10.34
CA SER A 95 14.69 3.20 -9.92
C SER A 95 13.43 3.31 -9.05
N GLY A 96 12.56 2.32 -9.09
CA GLY A 96 11.27 2.32 -8.38
C GLY A 96 10.28 3.39 -8.87
N ARG A 97 10.58 4.10 -9.98
CA ARG A 97 9.74 5.22 -10.43
C ARG A 97 8.34 4.80 -10.83
N ASN A 98 8.19 3.61 -11.41
CA ASN A 98 6.90 3.10 -11.87
C ASN A 98 6.34 2.02 -10.91
N ALA A 99 6.83 1.96 -9.67
CA ALA A 99 6.33 1.06 -8.64
C ALA A 99 5.31 1.78 -7.76
N TRP A 100 4.10 1.27 -7.70
CA TRP A 100 2.99 1.89 -6.98
C TRP A 100 3.29 2.09 -5.49
N ALA A 101 3.62 1.02 -4.76
CA ALA A 101 3.91 1.08 -3.34
C ALA A 101 5.04 2.06 -3.00
N ARG A 102 6.12 2.07 -3.80
CA ARG A 102 7.25 2.99 -3.60
C ARG A 102 6.88 4.44 -3.86
N ASN A 103 6.05 4.70 -4.87
CA ASN A 103 5.60 6.05 -5.19
C ASN A 103 4.65 6.59 -4.12
N LEU A 104 3.70 5.76 -3.69
CA LEU A 104 2.78 6.12 -2.60
C LEU A 104 3.56 6.38 -1.31
N TYR A 105 4.43 5.44 -0.91
CA TYR A 105 5.26 5.59 0.27
C TYR A 105 6.14 6.85 0.24
N ARG A 106 6.80 7.14 -0.90
CA ARG A 106 7.62 8.35 -1.04
C ARG A 106 6.78 9.61 -0.85
N ARG A 107 5.58 9.62 -1.40
CA ARG A 107 4.65 10.74 -1.31
C ARG A 107 4.18 10.97 0.13
N VAL A 108 3.75 9.94 0.84
CA VAL A 108 3.32 10.07 2.25
C VAL A 108 4.50 10.32 3.19
N SER A 109 5.68 9.74 2.93
CA SER A 109 6.89 9.98 3.74
C SER A 109 7.40 11.42 3.64
N GLY A 110 7.15 12.11 2.52
CA GLY A 110 7.53 13.51 2.35
C GLY A 110 6.96 14.42 3.45
N TYR A 111 5.82 14.08 3.99
CA TYR A 111 5.14 14.86 5.04
C TYR A 111 5.47 14.42 6.47
N SER A 112 6.03 13.22 6.63
CA SER A 112 6.43 12.69 7.95
C SER A 112 7.78 13.25 8.41
N HIS A 113 8.62 13.67 7.46
CA HIS A 113 9.91 14.27 7.75
C HIS A 113 9.79 15.80 7.90
N THR A 114 10.49 16.36 8.88
CA THR A 114 10.59 17.82 9.12
C THR A 114 11.46 18.50 8.04
N ARG A 115 11.06 18.42 6.79
CA ARG A 115 11.69 19.17 5.71
C ARG A 115 10.93 20.47 5.52
N GLY A 116 11.62 21.62 5.52
CA GLY A 116 10.99 22.93 5.40
C GLY A 116 10.04 23.07 4.20
N THR A 117 10.35 22.40 3.09
CA THR A 117 9.51 22.40 1.88
C THR A 117 8.22 21.58 1.98
N THR A 118 8.14 20.62 2.91
CA THR A 118 6.96 19.76 3.09
C THR A 118 6.25 20.00 4.43
N THR A 119 6.97 20.44 5.44
CA THR A 119 6.41 20.72 6.78
C THR A 119 5.50 21.94 6.77
N ASN A 120 5.86 22.98 5.99
CA ASN A 120 5.07 24.20 5.77
C ASN A 120 4.35 24.11 4.43
N SER A 121 3.69 23.00 4.15
CA SER A 121 2.95 22.82 2.91
C SER A 121 1.84 23.86 2.80
N TYR A 122 1.68 24.45 1.59
CA TYR A 122 0.56 25.31 1.26
C TYR A 122 -0.81 24.61 1.38
N LEU A 123 -0.82 23.29 1.57
CA LEU A 123 -2.04 22.49 1.73
C LEU A 123 -2.71 22.73 3.09
N TRP A 124 -1.93 23.09 4.12
CA TRP A 124 -2.43 23.42 5.45
C TRP A 124 -1.52 24.44 6.13
N GLN A 125 -2.13 25.37 6.83
CA GLN A 125 -1.41 26.46 7.50
C GLN A 125 -0.92 26.10 8.91
N SER A 126 -1.34 24.96 9.44
CA SER A 126 -1.07 24.53 10.81
C SER A 126 -1.04 23.01 10.89
N ASN A 127 -0.34 22.48 11.90
CA ASN A 127 -0.36 21.05 12.23
C ASN A 127 -1.56 20.69 13.16
N GLY A 128 -2.41 21.65 13.49
CA GLY A 128 -3.59 21.47 14.31
C GLY A 128 -4.85 21.18 13.48
N PRO A 129 -6.02 21.13 14.15
CA PRO A 129 -7.29 20.84 13.50
C PRO A 129 -7.73 22.05 12.67
N VAL A 130 -7.34 22.08 11.41
CA VAL A 130 -7.70 23.13 10.47
C VAL A 130 -8.36 22.48 9.25
N TYR A 131 -9.54 22.97 8.91
CA TYR A 131 -10.16 22.53 7.68
C TYR A 131 -9.56 23.28 6.47
N SER A 132 -8.92 22.51 5.62
CA SER A 132 -8.41 22.95 4.33
C SER A 132 -8.94 22.01 3.24
N VAL A 133 -9.65 22.55 2.26
CA VAL A 133 -10.19 21.75 1.13
C VAL A 133 -9.05 20.99 0.42
N ALA A 134 -7.96 21.68 0.12
CA ALA A 134 -6.80 21.08 -0.54
C ALA A 134 -6.13 20.00 0.34
N GLY A 135 -5.97 20.28 1.64
CA GLY A 135 -5.42 19.33 2.61
C GLY A 135 -6.30 18.09 2.75
N PHE A 136 -7.61 18.29 2.86
CA PHE A 136 -8.58 17.19 2.92
C PHE A 136 -8.54 16.34 1.65
N GLN A 137 -8.64 16.94 0.48
CA GLN A 137 -8.64 16.21 -0.80
C GLN A 137 -7.35 15.42 -0.99
N TYR A 138 -6.20 16.03 -0.71
CA TYR A 138 -4.91 15.34 -0.82
C TYR A 138 -4.84 14.12 0.12
N SER A 139 -5.19 14.32 1.40
CA SER A 139 -5.13 13.26 2.41
C SER A 139 -6.15 12.16 2.15
N TYR A 140 -7.34 12.52 1.67
CA TYR A 140 -8.38 11.57 1.30
C TYR A 140 -7.97 10.70 0.11
N HIS A 141 -7.36 11.30 -0.93
CA HIS A 141 -6.82 10.53 -2.05
C HIS A 141 -5.71 9.59 -1.60
N ALA A 142 -4.79 10.05 -0.74
CA ALA A 142 -3.75 9.19 -0.17
C ALA A 142 -4.34 8.04 0.66
N PHE A 143 -5.40 8.32 1.43
CA PHE A 143 -6.14 7.32 2.21
C PHE A 143 -6.74 6.23 1.31
N LEU A 144 -7.47 6.61 0.26
CA LEU A 144 -8.08 5.64 -0.67
C LEU A 144 -7.05 4.81 -1.42
N GLU A 145 -5.95 5.44 -1.84
CA GLU A 145 -4.86 4.75 -2.52
C GLU A 145 -4.14 3.76 -1.59
N THR A 146 -3.93 4.16 -0.33
CA THR A 146 -3.39 3.27 0.71
C THR A 146 -4.34 2.11 0.97
N TYR A 147 -5.64 2.36 1.11
CA TYR A 147 -6.64 1.30 1.29
C TYR A 147 -6.57 0.23 0.19
N ALA A 148 -6.51 0.67 -1.07
CA ALA A 148 -6.38 -0.25 -2.20
C ALA A 148 -5.09 -1.09 -2.12
N LEU A 149 -3.95 -0.46 -1.77
CA LEU A 149 -2.69 -1.17 -1.59
C LEU A 149 -2.74 -2.16 -0.42
N LEU A 150 -3.30 -1.77 0.73
CA LEU A 150 -3.43 -2.65 1.90
C LEU A 150 -4.29 -3.89 1.59
N LEU A 151 -5.38 -3.73 0.83
CA LEU A 151 -6.20 -4.87 0.40
C LEU A 151 -5.43 -5.86 -0.48
N LEU A 152 -4.62 -5.35 -1.42
CA LEU A 152 -3.77 -6.21 -2.26
C LEU A 152 -2.74 -6.96 -1.42
N LEU A 153 -2.07 -6.27 -0.50
CA LEU A 153 -1.10 -6.87 0.41
C LEU A 153 -1.75 -7.92 1.32
N ALA A 154 -2.93 -7.60 1.88
CA ALA A 154 -3.68 -8.54 2.71
C ALA A 154 -4.03 -9.82 1.94
N LYS A 155 -4.47 -9.69 0.68
CA LYS A 155 -4.79 -10.86 -0.15
C LYS A 155 -3.56 -11.65 -0.54
N LEU A 156 -2.44 -10.99 -0.84
CA LEU A 156 -1.16 -11.66 -1.12
C LEU A 156 -0.66 -12.47 0.08
N GLY A 157 -0.73 -11.89 1.29
CA GLY A 157 -0.31 -12.57 2.53
C GLY A 157 -1.34 -13.57 3.05
N CYS A 158 -2.63 -13.38 2.78
CA CYS A 158 -3.71 -14.23 3.25
C CYS A 158 -4.60 -14.71 2.11
N SER A 159 -4.32 -15.90 1.59
CA SER A 159 -5.09 -16.49 0.48
C SER A 159 -6.58 -16.69 0.79
N ARG A 160 -6.91 -16.90 2.08
CA ARG A 160 -8.30 -17.11 2.56
C ARG A 160 -9.12 -15.81 2.55
N LEU A 161 -8.51 -14.65 2.34
CA LEU A 161 -9.23 -13.40 2.27
C LEU A 161 -10.15 -13.42 1.06
N THR A 162 -11.45 -13.45 1.30
CA THR A 162 -12.48 -13.34 0.26
C THR A 162 -12.58 -11.88 -0.20
N ARG A 163 -13.10 -11.66 -1.39
CA ARG A 163 -13.33 -10.31 -1.91
C ARG A 163 -14.21 -9.55 -0.91
N PRO A 164 -13.70 -8.51 -0.25
CA PRO A 164 -14.54 -7.73 0.65
C PRO A 164 -15.67 -7.08 -0.15
N ARG A 165 -16.88 -7.03 0.41
CA ARG A 165 -18.01 -6.31 -0.20
C ARG A 165 -17.65 -4.87 -0.54
N THR A 166 -16.68 -4.32 0.19
CA THR A 166 -16.11 -2.99 0.00
C THR A 166 -15.10 -2.90 -1.16
N ALA A 167 -14.65 -4.01 -1.76
CA ALA A 167 -13.74 -3.95 -2.92
C ALA A 167 -14.40 -3.26 -4.13
N SER A 168 -15.73 -3.24 -4.20
CA SER A 168 -16.47 -2.44 -5.17
C SER A 168 -16.41 -0.93 -4.89
N PHE A 169 -16.08 -0.53 -3.66
CA PHE A 169 -15.90 0.87 -3.27
C PHE A 169 -14.50 1.41 -3.55
N ILE A 170 -13.54 0.56 -3.94
CA ILE A 170 -12.29 1.05 -4.53
C ILE A 170 -12.67 1.56 -5.92
N ASP A 171 -13.34 2.71 -5.92
CA ASP A 171 -13.60 3.41 -7.16
C ASP A 171 -12.25 3.82 -7.73
N GLN A 172 -11.82 3.04 -8.70
CA GLN A 172 -10.52 3.18 -9.37
C GLN A 172 -10.31 4.58 -9.94
N ARG A 173 -11.36 5.42 -9.98
CA ARG A 173 -11.29 6.82 -10.41
C ARG A 173 -10.36 7.69 -9.56
N PHE A 174 -10.13 7.32 -8.31
CA PHE A 174 -9.24 8.05 -7.42
C PHE A 174 -7.75 7.74 -7.63
N LEU A 175 -7.43 6.64 -8.30
CA LEU A 175 -6.06 6.29 -8.61
C LEU A 175 -5.57 7.03 -9.85
N ALA A 176 -4.31 7.45 -9.87
CA ALA A 176 -3.65 7.90 -11.08
C ALA A 176 -3.76 6.82 -12.18
N ALA A 177 -3.90 7.23 -13.44
CA ALA A 177 -4.21 6.33 -14.54
C ALA A 177 -3.38 5.03 -14.60
N PRO A 178 -2.03 5.03 -14.45
CA PRO A 178 -1.26 3.80 -14.48
C PRO A 178 -1.57 2.88 -13.30
N PHE A 179 -1.81 3.43 -12.11
CA PHE A 179 -2.10 2.63 -10.90
C PHE A 179 -3.54 2.15 -10.86
N ARG A 180 -4.46 2.85 -11.50
CA ARG A 180 -5.85 2.41 -11.68
C ARG A 180 -5.91 1.11 -12.47
N THR A 181 -5.22 1.05 -13.61
CA THR A 181 -5.15 -0.15 -14.44
C THR A 181 -4.45 -1.29 -13.69
N LEU A 182 -3.38 -0.98 -12.97
CA LEU A 182 -2.66 -1.94 -12.13
C LEU A 182 -3.55 -2.51 -11.02
N SER A 183 -4.26 -1.65 -10.27
CA SER A 183 -5.18 -2.08 -9.22
C SER A 183 -6.31 -2.96 -9.76
N ALA A 184 -6.90 -2.59 -10.89
CA ALA A 184 -7.93 -3.40 -11.55
C ALA A 184 -7.41 -4.79 -11.94
N HIS A 185 -6.20 -4.83 -12.51
CA HIS A 185 -5.57 -6.08 -12.91
C HIS A 185 -5.31 -6.99 -11.70
N TYR A 186 -4.72 -6.45 -10.63
CA TYR A 186 -4.49 -7.23 -9.41
C TYR A 186 -5.78 -7.68 -8.75
N THR A 187 -6.79 -6.81 -8.69
CA THR A 187 -8.09 -7.18 -8.13
C THR A 187 -8.72 -8.34 -8.90
N ALA A 188 -8.67 -8.30 -10.22
CA ALA A 188 -9.17 -9.39 -11.07
C ALA A 188 -8.34 -10.68 -10.89
N ALA A 189 -7.02 -10.57 -10.82
CA ALA A 189 -6.13 -11.72 -10.69
C ALA A 189 -6.23 -12.41 -9.31
N LEU A 190 -6.35 -11.61 -8.25
CA LEU A 190 -6.33 -12.12 -6.87
C LEU A 190 -7.71 -12.53 -6.34
N PHE A 191 -8.78 -11.88 -6.81
CA PHE A 191 -10.13 -12.10 -6.32
C PHE A 191 -11.07 -12.72 -7.36
N GLY A 192 -10.59 -12.98 -8.59
CA GLY A 192 -11.38 -13.44 -9.72
C GLY A 192 -12.18 -12.32 -10.41
N ALA A 193 -12.38 -12.45 -11.72
CA ALA A 193 -13.07 -11.43 -12.52
C ALA A 193 -14.55 -11.23 -12.08
N ASN A 194 -15.18 -12.28 -11.58
CA ASN A 194 -16.60 -12.30 -11.19
C ASN A 194 -16.84 -12.46 -9.69
N GLY A 195 -15.79 -12.37 -8.87
CA GLY A 195 -15.96 -12.54 -7.43
C GLY A 195 -16.18 -13.98 -6.98
N ASP A 196 -15.94 -14.96 -7.86
CA ASP A 196 -16.05 -16.37 -7.54
C ASP A 196 -14.85 -16.79 -6.66
N PRO A 197 -15.08 -17.17 -5.40
CA PRO A 197 -14.00 -17.53 -4.48
C PRO A 197 -13.25 -18.82 -4.92
N GLU A 198 -13.86 -19.67 -5.73
CA GLU A 198 -13.22 -20.89 -6.23
C GLU A 198 -12.21 -20.64 -7.36
N ALA A 199 -12.37 -19.56 -8.13
CA ALA A 199 -11.44 -19.23 -9.22
C ALA A 199 -10.10 -18.63 -8.74
N ALA A 200 -10.01 -18.22 -7.48
CA ALA A 200 -8.84 -17.55 -6.91
C ALA A 200 -7.78 -18.51 -6.34
N ASP A 201 -8.06 -19.81 -6.25
CA ASP A 201 -7.18 -20.81 -5.62
C ASP A 201 -6.21 -21.50 -6.61
N VAL A 202 -5.97 -20.88 -7.77
CA VAL A 202 -4.91 -21.34 -8.67
C VAL A 202 -3.58 -20.79 -8.14
N ARG A 203 -3.13 -21.27 -6.98
CA ARG A 203 -1.70 -21.25 -6.66
C ARG A 203 -1.02 -22.19 -7.65
N PRO A 204 0.04 -21.73 -8.36
CA PRO A 204 0.90 -22.68 -9.02
C PRO A 204 1.36 -23.68 -7.96
N ALA A 205 1.20 -24.98 -8.24
CA ALA A 205 1.65 -26.04 -7.36
C ALA A 205 3.09 -25.71 -6.93
N GLN A 206 3.32 -25.64 -5.64
CA GLN A 206 4.68 -25.51 -5.11
C GLN A 206 5.45 -26.76 -5.54
N PRO A 207 6.69 -26.60 -6.04
CA PRO A 207 7.53 -27.72 -6.39
C PRO A 207 7.88 -28.58 -5.17
#